data_04aaa56b6d6cb6fa3694a7535d698d22
#
_entry.id   04aaa56b6d6cb6fa3694a7535d698d22
#
_cell.length_a   1.000
_cell.length_b   1.000
_cell.length_c   1.000
_cell.angle_alpha   90.00
_cell.angle_beta   90.00
_cell.angle_gamma   90.00
#
_symmetry.space_group_name_H-M   'P 1'
#
loop_
_entity.id
_entity.type
_entity.pdbx_description
1 polymer ?
#
loop_
_entity_poly.entity_id
_entity_poly.type
_entity_poly.pdbx_seq_one_letter_code
_entity_poly.pdbx_strand_id
1 'polypeptide(L)'
;WGCQREGCLRGKWGYHDVGAAGVVHMIGGFFALAVVINLGARIGRFNPDGSANAIVGHSMPMSVVGLMLIIVGFFGFLGGCIIYSSGAQWINIYGQPTTLSAFAFNTLMGFAGGLIGAYLTSREPYWMMSGGLVGIISVAPGLDLYHPGLAYLIGMGVAAVAPLVNNLLLKFRLDDAVGAFAVHGFGGFAGLVISGIFLSGYPNMNGMAEISFMGQLGGAVVMASLGFIPGYAVSWALKKAGVLRVPAHAEERGLDLTEVPAQAYPEWSGIYGEPVKAKPVMIAESKAAV
;
A
#
# COMPACT_ATOMS: atom_id res chain seq x y z
N TRP A 1 -11.20 -17.61 3.31
CA TRP A 1 -11.06 -16.39 2.57
C TRP A 1 -12.24 -16.09 1.69
N GLY A 2 -12.43 -16.63 0.58
CA GLY A 2 -13.60 -16.47 -0.28
C GLY A 2 -14.59 -17.63 -0.22
N CYS A 3 -14.56 -18.45 0.82
CA CYS A 3 -15.40 -19.63 0.84
C CYS A 3 -16.82 -19.30 1.33
N GLN A 4 -17.80 -19.94 0.67
CA GLN A 4 -19.21 -19.89 1.01
C GLN A 4 -19.59 -20.88 2.16
N ARG A 5 -18.59 -21.47 2.83
CA ARG A 5 -18.82 -22.49 3.84
C ARG A 5 -18.86 -21.91 5.24
N GLU A 6 -19.56 -22.59 6.13
CA GLU A 6 -19.52 -22.32 7.57
C GLU A 6 -18.06 -22.35 8.09
N GLY A 7 -17.68 -21.32 8.83
CA GLY A 7 -16.35 -21.20 9.44
C GLY A 7 -15.40 -20.18 8.80
N CYS A 8 -15.76 -19.59 7.64
CA CYS A 8 -14.96 -18.54 7.03
C CYS A 8 -15.27 -17.17 7.62
N LEU A 9 -14.29 -16.26 7.61
CA LEU A 9 -14.45 -14.86 8.06
C LEU A 9 -15.69 -14.20 7.46
N ARG A 10 -16.00 -14.51 6.22
CA ARG A 10 -17.15 -14.00 5.50
C ARG A 10 -18.47 -14.65 5.88
N GLY A 11 -18.48 -15.98 6.03
CA GLY A 11 -19.70 -16.75 6.25
C GLY A 11 -20.35 -16.50 7.60
N LYS A 12 -19.56 -16.37 8.66
CA LYS A 12 -20.08 -16.21 10.03
C LYS A 12 -19.79 -14.86 10.66
N TRP A 13 -18.75 -14.16 10.22
CA TRP A 13 -18.26 -12.96 10.90
C TRP A 13 -18.72 -11.67 10.24
N GLY A 14 -19.26 -11.74 9.02
CA GLY A 14 -19.71 -10.56 8.28
C GLY A 14 -18.54 -9.70 7.77
N TYR A 15 -17.44 -10.33 7.37
CA TYR A 15 -16.34 -9.64 6.70
C TYR A 15 -16.70 -9.29 5.27
N HIS A 16 -16.43 -8.06 4.85
CA HIS A 16 -16.70 -7.53 3.52
C HIS A 16 -15.50 -6.70 3.03
N ASP A 17 -14.95 -7.01 1.86
CA ASP A 17 -13.77 -6.33 1.31
C ASP A 17 -13.78 -6.47 -0.21
N VAL A 18 -14.70 -5.78 -0.86
CA VAL A 18 -14.95 -5.94 -2.30
C VAL A 18 -13.78 -5.46 -3.15
N GLY A 19 -13.16 -4.36 -2.79
CA GLY A 19 -12.02 -3.77 -3.49
C GLY A 19 -10.65 -4.16 -2.91
N ALA A 20 -10.60 -5.21 -2.06
CA ALA A 20 -9.37 -5.83 -1.58
C ALA A 20 -8.43 -4.93 -0.73
N ALA A 21 -8.99 -4.03 0.07
CA ALA A 21 -8.20 -3.21 1.00
C ALA A 21 -7.41 -4.06 2.01
N GLY A 22 -8.04 -5.10 2.56
CA GLY A 22 -7.40 -6.04 3.46
C GLY A 22 -6.53 -7.04 2.73
N VAL A 23 -7.13 -7.74 1.78
CA VAL A 23 -6.56 -8.89 1.08
C VAL A 23 -5.32 -8.57 0.27
N VAL A 24 -5.23 -7.38 -0.29
CA VAL A 24 -4.08 -6.95 -1.11
C VAL A 24 -3.27 -5.90 -0.36
N HIS A 25 -3.90 -4.75 -0.08
CA HIS A 25 -3.15 -3.59 0.39
C HIS A 25 -2.66 -3.76 1.83
N MET A 26 -3.50 -4.22 2.73
CA MET A 26 -3.13 -4.38 4.12
C MET A 26 -2.09 -5.49 4.31
N ILE A 27 -2.26 -6.64 3.64
CA ILE A 27 -1.25 -7.70 3.67
C ILE A 27 0.10 -7.15 3.16
N GLY A 28 0.12 -6.46 2.01
CA GLY A 28 1.34 -5.87 1.45
C GLY A 28 1.97 -4.83 2.37
N GLY A 29 1.16 -3.94 2.96
CA GLY A 29 1.63 -2.89 3.87
C GLY A 29 2.22 -3.44 5.18
N PHE A 30 1.58 -4.44 5.77
CA PHE A 30 2.13 -5.09 6.98
C PHE A 30 3.34 -5.97 6.68
N PHE A 31 3.39 -6.60 5.52
CA PHE A 31 4.60 -7.29 5.04
C PHE A 31 5.76 -6.28 4.90
N ALA A 32 5.51 -5.13 4.27
CA ALA A 32 6.51 -4.07 4.12
C ALA A 32 7.00 -3.55 5.48
N LEU A 33 6.11 -3.32 6.45
CA LEU A 33 6.49 -2.93 7.81
C LEU A 33 7.44 -3.93 8.45
N ALA A 34 7.13 -5.22 8.33
CA ALA A 34 7.96 -6.30 8.87
C ALA A 34 9.36 -6.32 8.22
N VAL A 35 9.43 -6.11 6.90
CA VAL A 35 10.70 -6.01 6.17
C VAL A 35 11.48 -4.78 6.61
N VAL A 36 10.86 -3.61 6.73
CA VAL A 36 11.49 -2.35 7.17
C VAL A 36 12.15 -2.51 8.55
N ILE A 37 11.49 -3.21 9.49
CA ILE A 37 12.04 -3.50 10.83
C ILE A 37 13.35 -4.30 10.74
N ASN A 38 13.42 -5.29 9.87
CA ASN A 38 14.61 -6.13 9.72
C ASN A 38 15.69 -5.50 8.84
N LEU A 39 15.32 -4.77 7.79
CA LEU A 39 16.23 -4.12 6.84
C LEU A 39 17.00 -2.98 7.48
N GLY A 40 16.35 -2.20 8.36
CA GLY A 40 16.88 -1.00 8.96
C GLY A 40 16.78 0.23 8.03
N ALA A 41 17.21 1.37 8.57
CA ALA A 41 17.12 2.65 7.86
C ALA A 41 18.19 2.78 6.77
N ARG A 42 17.88 3.57 5.74
CA ARG A 42 18.86 3.97 4.70
C ARG A 42 20.01 4.75 5.31
N ILE A 43 21.17 4.67 4.68
CA ILE A 43 22.36 5.43 5.06
C ILE A 43 22.04 6.93 5.07
N GLY A 44 22.41 7.62 6.14
CA GLY A 44 22.15 9.06 6.30
C GLY A 44 20.71 9.44 6.63
N ARG A 45 19.78 8.48 6.82
CA ARG A 45 18.39 8.79 7.15
C ARG A 45 18.20 9.41 8.52
N PHE A 46 18.96 8.97 9.52
CA PHE A 46 18.86 9.46 10.90
C PHE A 46 20.18 10.03 11.39
N ASN A 47 20.11 11.18 12.02
CA ASN A 47 21.24 11.80 12.72
C ASN A 47 21.49 11.13 14.09
N PRO A 48 22.67 11.35 14.71
CA PRO A 48 22.96 10.84 16.05
C PRO A 48 21.96 11.29 17.11
N ASP A 49 21.41 12.50 16.98
CA ASP A 49 20.38 13.05 17.88
C ASP A 49 18.98 12.41 17.67
N GLY A 50 18.84 11.57 16.68
CA GLY A 50 17.58 10.89 16.33
C GLY A 50 16.69 11.65 15.35
N SER A 51 17.06 12.85 14.95
CA SER A 51 16.34 13.59 13.90
C SER A 51 16.45 12.88 12.54
N ALA A 52 15.41 12.99 11.73
CA ALA A 52 15.35 12.34 10.41
C ALA A 52 15.70 13.36 9.31
N ASN A 53 16.63 12.97 8.44
CA ASN A 53 16.97 13.73 7.24
C ASN A 53 15.98 13.41 6.11
N ALA A 54 15.62 14.40 5.31
CA ALA A 54 14.84 14.17 4.11
C ALA A 54 15.72 13.50 3.04
N ILE A 55 15.27 12.37 2.52
CA ILE A 55 15.84 11.73 1.34
C ILE A 55 14.77 11.82 0.26
N VAL A 56 14.93 12.82 -0.62
CA VAL A 56 13.94 13.10 -1.67
C VAL A 56 14.08 12.15 -2.85
N GLY A 57 12.96 11.87 -3.53
CA GLY A 57 12.98 11.15 -4.80
C GLY A 57 13.62 12.01 -5.91
N HIS A 58 14.25 11.39 -6.88
CA HIS A 58 15.01 12.09 -7.93
C HIS A 58 14.13 12.79 -8.96
N SER A 59 12.88 12.38 -9.16
CA SER A 59 11.99 12.96 -10.19
C SER A 59 10.52 12.99 -9.77
N MET A 60 10.07 14.14 -9.30
CA MET A 60 8.65 14.37 -9.00
C MET A 60 7.75 14.28 -10.24
N PRO A 61 8.11 14.84 -11.42
CA PRO A 61 7.29 14.70 -12.62
C PRO A 61 7.07 13.24 -13.01
N MET A 62 8.08 12.38 -12.92
CA MET A 62 7.95 10.96 -13.22
C MET A 62 7.04 10.25 -12.19
N SER A 63 7.10 10.65 -10.92
CA SER A 63 6.19 10.15 -9.89
C SER A 63 4.73 10.51 -10.18
N VAL A 64 4.46 11.72 -10.72
CA VAL A 64 3.11 12.13 -11.15
C VAL A 64 2.64 11.27 -12.32
N VAL A 65 3.48 11.03 -13.33
CA VAL A 65 3.13 10.13 -14.44
C VAL A 65 2.83 8.72 -13.93
N GLY A 66 3.66 8.20 -13.01
CA GLY A 66 3.43 6.91 -12.37
C GLY A 66 2.08 6.85 -11.64
N LEU A 67 1.73 7.91 -10.89
CA LEU A 67 0.42 7.99 -10.22
C LEU A 67 -0.73 7.96 -11.23
N MET A 68 -0.65 8.71 -12.33
CA MET A 68 -1.68 8.70 -13.37
C MET A 68 -1.88 7.30 -13.97
N LEU A 69 -0.80 6.59 -14.24
CA LEU A 69 -0.86 5.19 -14.71
C LEU A 69 -1.48 4.25 -13.67
N ILE A 70 -1.13 4.42 -12.39
CA ILE A 70 -1.73 3.63 -11.30
C ILE A 70 -3.23 3.89 -11.20
N ILE A 71 -3.70 5.13 -11.34
CA ILE A 71 -5.13 5.46 -11.29
C ILE A 71 -5.88 4.76 -12.42
N VAL A 72 -5.35 4.82 -13.65
CA VAL A 72 -5.95 4.08 -14.77
C VAL A 72 -5.99 2.58 -14.47
N GLY A 73 -4.90 2.04 -13.91
CA GLY A 73 -4.82 0.64 -13.48
C GLY A 73 -5.82 0.29 -12.39
N PHE A 74 -6.13 1.20 -11.46
CA PHE A 74 -7.13 0.98 -10.42
C PHE A 74 -8.54 0.78 -10.98
N PHE A 75 -8.91 1.46 -12.07
CA PHE A 75 -10.19 1.18 -12.72
C PHE A 75 -10.25 -0.25 -13.25
N GLY A 76 -9.15 -0.76 -13.83
CA GLY A 76 -9.05 -2.17 -14.22
C GLY A 76 -9.07 -3.13 -13.04
N PHE A 77 -8.29 -2.84 -12.00
CA PHE A 77 -8.20 -3.64 -10.78
C PHE A 77 -9.55 -3.72 -10.05
N LEU A 78 -10.17 -2.59 -9.76
CA LEU A 78 -11.45 -2.54 -9.06
C LEU A 78 -12.61 -3.00 -9.97
N GLY A 79 -12.54 -2.69 -11.27
CA GLY A 79 -13.47 -3.22 -12.27
C GLY A 79 -13.45 -4.74 -12.36
N GLY A 80 -12.31 -5.38 -12.10
CA GLY A 80 -12.18 -6.83 -11.98
C GLY A 80 -12.94 -7.43 -10.78
N CYS A 81 -13.36 -6.58 -9.81
CA CYS A 81 -14.24 -6.98 -8.71
C CYS A 81 -15.72 -6.97 -9.09
N ILE A 82 -16.05 -6.62 -10.34
CA ILE A 82 -17.41 -6.59 -10.87
C ILE A 82 -17.52 -7.58 -12.01
N ILE A 83 -18.59 -8.35 -12.01
CA ILE A 83 -18.87 -9.35 -13.02
C ILE A 83 -20.14 -8.96 -13.77
N TYR A 84 -20.08 -8.95 -15.10
CA TYR A 84 -21.27 -8.81 -15.93
C TYR A 84 -21.97 -10.16 -16.04
N SER A 85 -23.18 -10.25 -15.48
CA SER A 85 -23.97 -11.48 -15.51
C SER A 85 -24.95 -11.51 -16.70
N SER A 86 -25.48 -12.70 -17.00
CA SER A 86 -26.56 -12.86 -17.97
C SER A 86 -27.78 -12.03 -17.54
N GLY A 87 -28.39 -11.31 -18.49
CA GLY A 87 -29.50 -10.40 -18.19
C GLY A 87 -29.12 -8.94 -17.96
N ALA A 88 -27.93 -8.54 -18.39
CA ALA A 88 -27.41 -7.17 -18.34
C ALA A 88 -27.34 -6.56 -16.92
N GLN A 89 -27.02 -7.40 -15.93
CA GLN A 89 -26.83 -6.97 -14.55
C GLN A 89 -25.35 -7.00 -14.16
N TRP A 90 -24.92 -5.99 -13.39
CA TRP A 90 -23.64 -6.01 -12.72
C TRP A 90 -23.77 -6.62 -11.34
N ILE A 91 -22.90 -7.55 -11.03
CA ILE A 91 -22.75 -8.12 -9.68
C ILE A 91 -21.31 -7.93 -9.20
N ASN A 92 -21.13 -7.77 -7.91
CA ASN A 92 -19.77 -7.77 -7.34
C ASN A 92 -19.22 -9.20 -7.24
N ILE A 93 -17.94 -9.33 -6.90
CA ILE A 93 -17.27 -10.66 -6.72
C ILE A 93 -17.95 -11.54 -5.67
N TYR A 94 -18.92 -11.01 -4.94
CA TYR A 94 -19.70 -11.71 -3.92
C TYR A 94 -21.07 -12.14 -4.43
N GLY A 95 -21.39 -11.84 -5.67
CA GLY A 95 -22.66 -12.19 -6.30
C GLY A 95 -23.82 -11.24 -5.90
N GLN A 96 -23.55 -10.10 -5.28
CA GLN A 96 -24.56 -9.10 -4.94
C GLN A 96 -24.74 -8.09 -6.08
N PRO A 97 -25.97 -7.62 -6.33
CA PRO A 97 -26.21 -6.57 -7.30
C PRO A 97 -25.40 -5.31 -6.99
N THR A 98 -24.81 -4.72 -8.02
CA THR A 98 -24.09 -3.45 -7.95
C THR A 98 -24.16 -2.73 -9.29
N THR A 99 -23.47 -1.60 -9.43
CA THR A 99 -23.40 -0.85 -10.67
C THR A 99 -21.94 -0.50 -11.00
N LEU A 100 -21.61 -0.47 -12.28
CA LEU A 100 -20.29 0.02 -12.72
C LEU A 100 -20.04 1.46 -12.24
N SER A 101 -21.10 2.28 -12.24
CA SER A 101 -21.02 3.67 -11.75
C SER A 101 -20.65 3.74 -10.28
N ALA A 102 -21.19 2.89 -9.40
CA ALA A 102 -20.87 2.89 -7.98
C ALA A 102 -19.36 2.72 -7.76
N PHE A 103 -18.77 1.72 -8.42
CA PHE A 103 -17.31 1.50 -8.35
C PHE A 103 -16.51 2.66 -8.91
N ALA A 104 -16.86 3.15 -10.12
CA ALA A 104 -16.12 4.22 -10.77
C ALA A 104 -16.19 5.54 -9.96
N PHE A 105 -17.40 5.95 -9.55
CA PHE A 105 -17.56 7.17 -8.77
C PHE A 105 -16.92 7.08 -7.41
N ASN A 106 -17.11 5.98 -6.67
CA ASN A 106 -16.51 5.83 -5.35
C ASN A 106 -14.98 5.77 -5.41
N THR A 107 -14.40 5.17 -6.46
CA THR A 107 -12.96 5.23 -6.71
C THR A 107 -12.48 6.66 -6.90
N LEU A 108 -13.14 7.44 -7.77
CA LEU A 108 -12.79 8.86 -8.02
C LEU A 108 -12.98 9.73 -6.77
N MET A 109 -14.07 9.52 -6.03
CA MET A 109 -14.35 10.29 -4.82
C MET A 109 -13.35 9.97 -3.71
N GLY A 110 -13.02 8.69 -3.50
CA GLY A 110 -11.96 8.28 -2.57
C GLY A 110 -10.61 8.90 -2.96
N PHE A 111 -10.26 8.84 -4.25
CA PHE A 111 -9.04 9.46 -4.78
C PHE A 111 -9.01 10.98 -4.53
N ALA A 112 -10.06 11.69 -4.91
CA ALA A 112 -10.15 13.15 -4.76
C ALA A 112 -10.10 13.57 -3.29
N GLY A 113 -10.87 12.90 -2.43
CA GLY A 113 -10.81 13.12 -0.99
C GLY A 113 -9.42 12.88 -0.43
N GLY A 114 -8.80 11.79 -0.85
CA GLY A 114 -7.45 11.40 -0.41
C GLY A 114 -6.36 12.42 -0.77
N LEU A 115 -6.38 12.96 -2.00
CA LEU A 115 -5.47 14.04 -2.40
C LEU A 115 -5.57 15.25 -1.46
N ILE A 116 -6.80 15.68 -1.21
CA ILE A 116 -7.07 16.87 -0.39
C ILE A 116 -6.69 16.59 1.07
N GLY A 117 -7.13 15.47 1.63
CA GLY A 117 -6.89 15.13 3.03
C GLY A 117 -5.41 15.09 3.39
N ALA A 118 -4.61 14.39 2.62
CA ALA A 118 -3.17 14.29 2.85
C ALA A 118 -2.46 15.65 2.64
N TYR A 119 -2.87 16.43 1.64
CA TYR A 119 -2.31 17.76 1.42
C TYR A 119 -2.60 18.72 2.57
N LEU A 120 -3.82 18.70 3.11
CA LEU A 120 -4.20 19.56 4.24
C LEU A 120 -3.30 19.34 5.47
N THR A 121 -2.86 18.11 5.69
CA THR A 121 -2.02 17.75 6.83
C THR A 121 -0.54 17.94 6.58
N SER A 122 -0.04 17.51 5.42
CA SER A 122 1.40 17.48 5.12
C SER A 122 1.92 18.72 4.42
N ARG A 123 1.08 19.37 3.59
CA ARG A 123 1.47 20.45 2.67
C ARG A 123 2.55 20.05 1.68
N GLU A 124 2.74 18.75 1.43
CA GLU A 124 3.76 18.23 0.54
C GLU A 124 3.16 17.55 -0.69
N PRO A 125 3.67 17.81 -1.91
CA PRO A 125 3.17 17.20 -3.14
C PRO A 125 3.26 15.66 -3.13
N TYR A 126 4.31 15.10 -2.56
CA TYR A 126 4.48 13.65 -2.46
C TYR A 126 3.37 13.00 -1.63
N TRP A 127 3.07 13.57 -0.46
CA TRP A 127 1.99 13.06 0.39
C TRP A 127 0.61 13.32 -0.21
N MET A 128 0.43 14.44 -0.94
CA MET A 128 -0.79 14.67 -1.70
C MET A 128 -1.05 13.52 -2.67
N MET A 129 -0.04 13.13 -3.47
CA MET A 129 -0.17 12.02 -4.42
C MET A 129 -0.43 10.68 -3.70
N SER A 130 0.36 10.37 -2.68
CA SER A 130 0.20 9.16 -1.86
C SER A 130 -1.17 9.12 -1.19
N GLY A 131 -1.68 10.28 -0.76
CA GLY A 131 -3.01 10.43 -0.18
C GLY A 131 -4.13 10.02 -1.13
N GLY A 132 -3.98 10.28 -2.42
CA GLY A 132 -4.92 9.77 -3.42
C GLY A 132 -5.03 8.24 -3.41
N LEU A 133 -3.90 7.54 -3.29
CA LEU A 133 -3.88 6.08 -3.16
C LEU A 133 -4.51 5.63 -1.83
N VAL A 134 -4.15 6.29 -0.71
CA VAL A 134 -4.77 6.02 0.60
C VAL A 134 -6.29 6.16 0.52
N GLY A 135 -6.77 7.20 -0.16
CA GLY A 135 -8.20 7.46 -0.34
C GLY A 135 -8.90 6.33 -1.06
N ILE A 136 -8.36 5.86 -2.19
CA ILE A 136 -8.92 4.70 -2.92
C ILE A 136 -8.90 3.45 -2.03
N ILE A 137 -7.78 3.16 -1.37
CA ILE A 137 -7.61 1.98 -0.54
C ILE A 137 -8.58 1.99 0.63
N SER A 138 -8.78 3.12 1.29
CA SER A 138 -9.66 3.24 2.45
C SER A 138 -11.14 3.09 2.11
N VAL A 139 -11.56 3.40 0.89
CA VAL A 139 -12.96 3.20 0.45
C VAL A 139 -13.17 1.84 -0.23
N ALA A 140 -12.09 1.15 -0.58
CA ALA A 140 -12.14 -0.11 -1.31
C ALA A 140 -13.03 -1.18 -0.67
N PRO A 141 -13.12 -1.35 0.67
CA PRO A 141 -13.98 -2.38 1.25
C PRO A 141 -15.46 -2.22 0.91
N GLY A 142 -15.94 -1.00 0.76
CA GLY A 142 -17.36 -0.70 0.56
C GLY A 142 -17.66 0.05 -0.74
N LEU A 143 -16.83 -0.08 -1.76
CA LEU A 143 -17.00 0.59 -3.06
C LEU A 143 -18.37 0.35 -3.70
N ASP A 144 -18.95 -0.81 -3.46
CA ASP A 144 -20.26 -1.24 -3.96
C ASP A 144 -21.45 -0.68 -3.17
N LEU A 145 -21.22 -0.20 -1.96
CA LEU A 145 -22.28 0.17 -0.99
C LEU A 145 -22.23 1.64 -0.58
N TYR A 146 -21.08 2.29 -0.63
CA TYR A 146 -20.95 3.69 -0.20
C TYR A 146 -21.69 4.66 -1.13
N HIS A 147 -22.32 5.66 -0.52
CA HIS A 147 -22.68 6.87 -1.23
C HIS A 147 -21.39 7.64 -1.61
N PRO A 148 -21.28 8.22 -2.83
CA PRO A 148 -20.06 8.92 -3.28
C PRO A 148 -19.55 10.01 -2.34
N GLY A 149 -20.46 10.77 -1.72
CA GLY A 149 -20.10 11.78 -0.72
C GLY A 149 -19.44 11.19 0.53
N LEU A 150 -19.90 10.02 0.99
CA LEU A 150 -19.29 9.30 2.10
C LEU A 150 -17.92 8.74 1.69
N ALA A 151 -17.79 8.19 0.48
CA ALA A 151 -16.50 7.72 -0.05
C ALA A 151 -15.47 8.86 -0.09
N TYR A 152 -15.88 10.06 -0.52
CA TYR A 152 -15.02 11.25 -0.47
C TYR A 152 -14.56 11.58 0.95
N LEU A 153 -15.47 11.62 1.91
CA LEU A 153 -15.17 11.96 3.31
C LEU A 153 -14.27 10.91 3.99
N ILE A 154 -14.51 9.63 3.74
CA ILE A 154 -13.66 8.53 4.23
C ILE A 154 -12.26 8.68 3.64
N GLY A 155 -12.14 8.83 2.32
CA GLY A 155 -10.86 9.02 1.64
C GLY A 155 -10.09 10.21 2.19
N MET A 156 -10.76 11.35 2.39
CA MET A 156 -10.17 12.56 2.93
C MET A 156 -9.69 12.36 4.39
N GLY A 157 -10.53 11.79 5.23
CA GLY A 157 -10.21 11.60 6.66
C GLY A 157 -9.05 10.64 6.87
N VAL A 158 -9.06 9.48 6.21
CA VAL A 158 -7.99 8.48 6.36
C VAL A 158 -6.67 9.00 5.77
N ALA A 159 -6.71 9.64 4.60
CA ALA A 159 -5.52 10.17 3.98
C ALA A 159 -4.91 11.35 4.77
N ALA A 160 -5.71 12.14 5.47
CA ALA A 160 -5.21 13.17 6.38
C ALA A 160 -4.35 12.61 7.53
N VAL A 161 -4.61 11.38 7.94
CA VAL A 161 -3.87 10.72 9.04
C VAL A 161 -2.61 10.01 8.53
N ALA A 162 -2.55 9.57 7.29
CA ALA A 162 -1.45 8.78 6.75
C ALA A 162 -0.04 9.43 6.91
N PRO A 163 0.16 10.75 6.65
CA PRO A 163 1.44 11.41 6.92
C PRO A 163 1.83 11.38 8.39
N LEU A 164 0.85 11.45 9.31
CA LEU A 164 1.09 11.38 10.75
C LEU A 164 1.56 9.99 11.17
N VAL A 165 0.97 8.93 10.57
CA VAL A 165 1.41 7.54 10.77
C VAL A 165 2.85 7.36 10.30
N ASN A 166 3.21 7.89 9.13
CA ASN A 166 4.60 7.84 8.66
C ASN A 166 5.55 8.59 9.61
N ASN A 167 5.16 9.77 10.10
CA ASN A 167 5.95 10.50 11.08
C ASN A 167 6.10 9.74 12.41
N LEU A 168 5.09 8.95 12.79
CA LEU A 168 5.18 8.06 13.94
C LEU A 168 6.22 6.96 13.71
N LEU A 169 6.27 6.35 12.52
CA LEU A 169 7.31 5.37 12.18
C LEU A 169 8.71 5.98 12.30
N LEU A 170 8.91 7.20 11.82
CA LEU A 170 10.20 7.90 11.93
C LEU A 170 10.63 8.12 13.38
N LYS A 171 9.70 8.38 14.31
CA LYS A 171 10.01 8.45 15.75
C LYS A 171 10.55 7.13 16.32
N PHE A 172 10.11 6.01 15.76
CA PHE A 172 10.65 4.68 16.07
C PHE A 172 11.87 4.29 15.23
N ARG A 173 12.44 5.23 14.47
CA ARG A 173 13.57 5.01 13.56
C ARG A 173 13.29 3.95 12.49
N LEU A 174 12.05 3.82 12.09
CA LEU A 174 11.64 2.97 10.98
C LEU A 174 11.59 3.81 9.71
N ASP A 175 12.38 3.45 8.71
CA ASP A 175 12.51 4.18 7.45
C ASP A 175 11.67 3.50 6.37
N ASP A 176 10.39 3.82 6.35
CA ASP A 176 9.50 3.44 5.25
C ASP A 176 9.67 4.43 4.10
N ALA A 177 10.53 4.08 3.16
CA ALA A 177 11.04 4.99 2.12
C ALA A 177 9.95 5.62 1.25
N VAL A 178 8.88 4.87 0.98
CA VAL A 178 7.77 5.29 0.11
C VAL A 178 6.43 5.38 0.85
N GLY A 179 6.44 5.21 2.16
CA GLY A 179 5.21 5.19 2.95
C GLY A 179 4.34 3.96 2.71
N ALA A 180 4.95 2.82 2.36
CA ALA A 180 4.21 1.61 2.03
C ALA A 180 3.28 1.15 3.15
N PHE A 181 3.74 1.19 4.40
CA PHE A 181 2.88 0.88 5.53
C PHE A 181 1.80 1.95 5.75
N ALA A 182 2.17 3.23 5.70
CA ALA A 182 1.21 4.31 5.92
C ALA A 182 0.12 4.34 4.84
N VAL A 183 0.47 4.05 3.59
CA VAL A 183 -0.48 4.03 2.46
C VAL A 183 -1.32 2.76 2.46
N HIS A 184 -0.67 1.60 2.46
CA HIS A 184 -1.34 0.32 2.24
C HIS A 184 -1.75 -0.37 3.54
N GLY A 185 -0.85 -0.43 4.53
CA GLY A 185 -1.11 -1.08 5.82
C GLY A 185 -2.14 -0.33 6.64
N PHE A 186 -1.86 0.93 6.95
CA PHE A 186 -2.76 1.79 7.71
C PHE A 186 -4.03 2.14 6.90
N GLY A 187 -3.87 2.53 5.62
CA GLY A 187 -5.03 2.86 4.76
C GLY A 187 -6.00 1.69 4.63
N GLY A 188 -5.51 0.46 4.45
CA GLY A 188 -6.33 -0.74 4.41
C GLY A 188 -6.98 -1.07 5.76
N PHE A 189 -6.22 -0.97 6.86
CA PHE A 189 -6.74 -1.19 8.21
C PHE A 189 -7.86 -0.20 8.55
N ALA A 190 -7.60 1.08 8.37
CA ALA A 190 -8.58 2.12 8.64
C ALA A 190 -9.83 1.95 7.75
N GLY A 191 -9.64 1.61 6.46
CA GLY A 191 -10.73 1.34 5.53
C GLY A 191 -11.64 0.21 6.00
N LEU A 192 -11.07 -0.92 6.44
CA LEU A 192 -11.85 -2.04 6.97
C LEU A 192 -12.60 -1.67 8.25
N VAL A 193 -11.94 -1.01 9.20
CA VAL A 193 -12.58 -0.60 10.46
C VAL A 193 -13.73 0.39 10.19
N ILE A 194 -13.50 1.38 9.33
CA ILE A 194 -14.51 2.38 8.97
C ILE A 194 -15.68 1.73 8.21
N SER A 195 -15.40 0.79 7.31
CA SER A 195 -16.49 0.04 6.66
C SER A 195 -17.32 -0.75 7.65
N GLY A 196 -16.72 -1.30 8.70
CA GLY A 196 -17.42 -1.94 9.80
C GLY A 196 -18.32 -0.99 10.58
N ILE A 197 -17.97 0.30 10.66
CA ILE A 197 -18.81 1.31 11.32
C ILE A 197 -20.00 1.70 10.44
N PHE A 198 -19.77 2.01 9.17
CA PHE A 198 -20.81 2.57 8.30
C PHE A 198 -21.67 1.53 7.60
N LEU A 199 -21.18 0.29 7.44
CA LEU A 199 -21.87 -0.75 6.69
C LEU A 199 -22.39 -1.90 7.59
N SER A 200 -22.28 -1.81 8.93
CA SER A 200 -22.87 -2.82 9.81
C SER A 200 -24.37 -2.98 9.58
N GLY A 201 -24.81 -4.24 9.43
CA GLY A 201 -26.20 -4.57 9.13
C GLY A 201 -26.55 -4.56 7.63
N TYR A 202 -25.63 -4.15 6.77
CA TYR A 202 -25.84 -4.26 5.32
C TYR A 202 -25.75 -5.73 4.87
N PRO A 203 -26.58 -6.13 3.88
CA PRO A 203 -26.53 -7.48 3.37
C PRO A 203 -25.19 -7.78 2.71
N ASN A 204 -24.67 -8.93 3.03
CA ASN A 204 -23.52 -9.54 2.34
C ASN A 204 -24.06 -10.53 1.28
N MET A 205 -23.29 -11.55 0.90
CA MET A 205 -23.82 -12.58 -0.02
C MET A 205 -25.01 -13.33 0.55
N ASN A 206 -25.87 -13.88 -0.33
CA ASN A 206 -26.97 -14.77 0.04
C ASN A 206 -26.45 -15.93 0.92
N GLY A 207 -27.03 -16.10 2.09
CA GLY A 207 -26.63 -17.12 3.07
C GLY A 207 -25.39 -16.80 3.89
N MET A 208 -24.84 -15.59 3.75
CA MET A 208 -23.73 -15.08 4.58
C MET A 208 -24.24 -14.15 5.67
N ALA A 209 -23.46 -14.02 6.75
CA ALA A 209 -23.75 -13.03 7.77
C ALA A 209 -23.71 -11.61 7.19
N GLU A 210 -24.59 -10.74 7.67
CA GLU A 210 -24.54 -9.31 7.38
C GLU A 210 -23.17 -8.72 7.75
N ILE A 211 -22.79 -7.65 7.08
CA ILE A 211 -21.53 -6.94 7.39
C ILE A 211 -21.58 -6.52 8.86
N SER A 212 -20.51 -6.78 9.59
CA SER A 212 -20.43 -6.44 11.00
C SER A 212 -19.11 -5.76 11.34
N PHE A 213 -19.15 -4.87 12.33
CA PHE A 213 -17.93 -4.23 12.85
C PHE A 213 -16.90 -5.25 13.32
N MET A 214 -17.36 -6.26 14.08
CA MET A 214 -16.45 -7.31 14.59
C MET A 214 -15.90 -8.20 13.48
N GLY A 215 -16.67 -8.44 12.42
CA GLY A 215 -16.22 -9.13 11.23
C GLY A 215 -15.12 -8.37 10.49
N GLN A 216 -15.30 -7.06 10.32
CA GLN A 216 -14.30 -6.20 9.70
C GLN A 216 -13.03 -6.08 10.54
N LEU A 217 -13.15 -5.86 11.84
CA LEU A 217 -12.02 -5.79 12.76
C LEU A 217 -11.26 -7.13 12.84
N GLY A 218 -11.97 -8.24 12.96
CA GLY A 218 -11.38 -9.58 12.95
C GLY A 218 -10.69 -9.89 11.63
N GLY A 219 -11.31 -9.53 10.50
CA GLY A 219 -10.69 -9.60 9.18
C GLY A 219 -9.41 -8.77 9.10
N ALA A 220 -9.44 -7.53 9.59
CA ALA A 220 -8.26 -6.67 9.62
C ALA A 220 -7.10 -7.28 10.42
N VAL A 221 -7.37 -7.85 11.60
CA VAL A 221 -6.33 -8.52 12.41
C VAL A 221 -5.74 -9.73 11.67
N VAL A 222 -6.58 -10.53 11.02
CA VAL A 222 -6.12 -11.68 10.22
C VAL A 222 -5.25 -11.22 9.05
N MET A 223 -5.66 -10.19 8.29
CA MET A 223 -4.90 -9.69 7.15
C MET A 223 -3.57 -9.07 7.58
N ALA A 224 -3.55 -8.31 8.69
CA ALA A 224 -2.30 -7.81 9.28
C ALA A 224 -1.34 -8.94 9.64
N SER A 225 -1.86 -9.99 10.27
CA SER A 225 -1.07 -11.15 10.68
C SER A 225 -0.51 -11.92 9.48
N LEU A 226 -1.32 -12.12 8.44
CA LEU A 226 -0.91 -12.78 7.20
C LEU A 226 0.14 -12.00 6.42
N GLY A 227 0.18 -10.68 6.56
CA GLY A 227 1.27 -9.85 6.02
C GLY A 227 2.50 -9.85 6.92
N PHE A 228 2.32 -9.49 8.18
CA PHE A 228 3.43 -9.23 9.10
C PHE A 228 4.23 -10.49 9.45
N ILE A 229 3.57 -11.59 9.81
CA ILE A 229 4.26 -12.78 10.29
C ILE A 229 5.20 -13.38 9.22
N PRO A 230 4.74 -13.69 7.99
CA PRO A 230 5.65 -14.22 6.98
C PRO A 230 6.67 -13.18 6.52
N GLY A 231 6.29 -11.89 6.44
CA GLY A 231 7.20 -10.81 6.11
C GLY A 231 8.36 -10.70 7.10
N TYR A 232 8.06 -10.80 8.40
CA TYR A 232 9.08 -10.79 9.44
C TYR A 232 9.96 -12.03 9.39
N ALA A 233 9.37 -13.23 9.28
CA ALA A 233 10.12 -14.47 9.26
C ALA A 233 11.09 -14.55 8.08
N VAL A 234 10.61 -14.23 6.86
CA VAL A 234 11.43 -14.26 5.65
C VAL A 234 12.55 -13.21 5.71
N SER A 235 12.21 -11.96 6.02
CA SER A 235 13.21 -10.89 6.08
C SER A 235 14.23 -11.10 7.20
N TRP A 236 13.81 -11.66 8.35
CA TRP A 236 14.72 -12.06 9.42
C TRP A 236 15.71 -13.15 8.97
N ALA A 237 15.22 -14.19 8.28
CA ALA A 237 16.05 -15.26 7.74
C ALA A 237 17.08 -14.70 6.72
N LEU A 238 16.63 -13.86 5.78
CA LEU A 238 17.52 -13.21 4.81
C LEU A 238 18.56 -12.29 5.49
N LYS A 239 18.16 -11.57 6.54
CA LYS A 239 19.09 -10.77 7.35
C LYS A 239 20.15 -11.64 8.02
N LYS A 240 19.75 -12.77 8.59
CA LYS A 240 20.70 -13.73 9.19
C LYS A 240 21.65 -14.36 8.18
N ALA A 241 21.18 -14.57 6.94
CA ALA A 241 22.00 -15.03 5.83
C ALA A 241 22.91 -13.92 5.22
N GLY A 242 22.76 -12.65 5.66
CA GLY A 242 23.56 -11.54 5.17
C GLY A 242 23.20 -11.05 3.76
N VAL A 243 22.01 -11.43 3.24
CA VAL A 243 21.57 -11.11 1.86
C VAL A 243 20.35 -10.20 1.79
N LEU A 244 19.87 -9.69 2.92
CA LEU A 244 18.69 -8.81 2.94
C LEU A 244 18.97 -7.40 2.42
N ARG A 245 20.16 -6.88 2.62
CA ARG A 245 20.53 -5.50 2.27
C ARG A 245 21.70 -5.48 1.32
N VAL A 246 21.68 -4.57 0.36
CA VAL A 246 22.78 -4.31 -0.54
C VAL A 246 24.01 -3.78 0.22
N PRO A 247 25.22 -3.97 -0.30
CA PRO A 247 26.45 -3.41 0.28
C PRO A 247 26.37 -1.87 0.39
N ALA A 248 26.99 -1.30 1.43
CA ALA A 248 26.94 0.15 1.68
C ALA A 248 27.40 0.99 0.46
N HIS A 249 28.46 0.55 -0.22
CA HIS A 249 28.95 1.26 -1.41
C HIS A 249 27.92 1.28 -2.57
N ALA A 250 27.10 0.25 -2.71
CA ALA A 250 26.04 0.20 -3.71
C ALA A 250 24.86 1.13 -3.32
N GLU A 251 24.54 1.18 -2.03
CA GLU A 251 23.50 2.08 -1.52
C GLU A 251 23.92 3.55 -1.66
N GLU A 252 25.18 3.90 -1.34
CA GLU A 252 25.72 5.26 -1.45
C GLU A 252 25.83 5.73 -2.91
N ARG A 253 26.13 4.83 -3.80
CA ARG A 253 26.36 5.11 -5.22
C ARG A 253 25.08 5.14 -6.06
N GLY A 254 24.03 4.48 -5.57
CA GLY A 254 22.80 4.23 -6.30
C GLY A 254 22.77 2.87 -7.00
N LEU A 255 21.63 2.18 -6.86
CA LEU A 255 21.44 0.85 -7.44
C LEU A 255 21.38 0.86 -8.98
N ASP A 256 20.91 1.94 -9.57
CA ASP A 256 20.91 2.17 -11.01
C ASP A 256 22.30 2.09 -11.62
N LEU A 257 23.33 2.65 -10.94
CA LEU A 257 24.71 2.62 -11.41
C LEU A 257 25.44 1.33 -11.06
N THR A 258 25.04 0.62 -10.01
CA THR A 258 25.73 -0.58 -9.52
C THR A 258 25.12 -1.89 -10.01
N GLU A 259 23.81 -1.96 -10.12
CA GLU A 259 23.06 -3.17 -10.49
C GLU A 259 22.63 -3.13 -11.97
N VAL A 260 22.19 -1.97 -12.42
CA VAL A 260 21.72 -1.74 -13.79
C VAL A 260 22.64 -0.70 -14.43
N PRO A 261 23.79 -1.01 -14.97
CA PRO A 261 24.79 -0.01 -15.38
C PRO A 261 24.25 0.93 -16.46
N ALA A 262 23.25 1.70 -16.10
CA ALA A 262 22.55 2.69 -16.91
C ALA A 262 22.49 4.01 -16.14
N GLN A 263 22.84 5.10 -16.80
CA GLN A 263 22.76 6.43 -16.22
C GLN A 263 21.37 7.02 -16.49
N ALA A 264 20.64 7.36 -15.43
CA ALA A 264 19.28 7.91 -15.55
C ALA A 264 19.27 9.28 -16.24
N TYR A 265 20.34 10.06 -16.11
CA TYR A 265 20.50 11.40 -16.67
C TYR A 265 21.86 11.57 -17.34
N PRO A 266 22.06 11.01 -18.56
CA PRO A 266 23.33 11.04 -19.27
C PRO A 266 23.84 12.48 -19.52
N GLU A 267 22.93 13.43 -19.67
CA GLU A 267 23.23 14.85 -19.88
C GLU A 267 23.92 15.52 -18.70
N TRP A 268 23.85 14.93 -17.52
CA TRP A 268 24.49 15.46 -16.31
C TRP A 268 25.84 14.82 -16.00
N SER A 269 26.31 13.90 -16.83
CA SER A 269 27.57 13.18 -16.62
C SER A 269 28.78 14.12 -16.51
N GLY A 270 28.79 15.25 -17.24
CA GLY A 270 29.82 16.28 -17.16
C GLY A 270 29.79 17.14 -15.90
N ILE A 271 28.69 17.19 -15.17
CA ILE A 271 28.51 18.00 -13.96
C ILE A 271 28.93 17.23 -12.69
N TYR A 272 28.71 15.93 -12.68
CA TYR A 272 29.02 15.05 -11.52
C TYR A 272 30.28 14.18 -11.73
N GLY A 273 31.09 14.49 -12.73
CA GLY A 273 32.25 13.70 -13.11
C GLY A 273 31.93 12.57 -14.11
N GLU A 274 32.97 12.07 -14.80
CA GLU A 274 32.75 10.94 -15.69
C GLU A 274 32.09 9.74 -14.97
N PRO A 275 31.14 9.06 -15.63
CA PRO A 275 30.61 7.82 -15.07
C PRO A 275 31.81 6.87 -14.85
N VAL A 276 32.03 6.54 -13.59
CA VAL A 276 33.05 5.56 -13.26
C VAL A 276 32.63 4.28 -14.00
N LYS A 277 33.43 3.83 -14.98
CA LYS A 277 33.19 2.57 -15.69
C LYS A 277 32.85 1.52 -14.63
N ALA A 278 31.62 1.07 -14.61
CA ALA A 278 31.19 0.04 -13.69
C ALA A 278 32.10 -1.17 -13.93
N LYS A 279 32.94 -1.49 -12.96
CA LYS A 279 33.52 -2.82 -12.95
C LYS A 279 32.36 -3.78 -12.78
N PRO A 280 32.24 -4.82 -13.62
CA PRO A 280 31.21 -5.83 -13.40
C PRO A 280 31.34 -6.27 -11.94
N VAL A 281 30.22 -6.19 -11.19
CA VAL A 281 30.15 -6.78 -9.87
C VAL A 281 30.28 -8.27 -10.10
N MET A 282 31.51 -8.80 -9.92
CA MET A 282 31.68 -10.24 -9.81
C MET A 282 30.90 -10.62 -8.56
N ILE A 283 29.76 -11.26 -8.75
CA ILE A 283 29.08 -11.96 -7.67
C ILE A 283 30.17 -12.87 -7.09
N ALA A 284 30.65 -12.51 -5.90
CA ALA A 284 31.64 -13.33 -5.23
C ALA A 284 31.01 -14.72 -5.10
N GLU A 285 31.55 -15.67 -5.86
CA GLU A 285 31.24 -17.08 -5.63
C GLU A 285 31.47 -17.31 -4.14
N SER A 286 30.36 -17.57 -3.43
CA SER A 286 30.39 -18.04 -2.06
C SER A 286 31.27 -19.29 -2.07
N LYS A 287 32.52 -19.14 -1.68
CA LYS A 287 33.31 -20.30 -1.28
C LYS A 287 32.60 -20.86 -0.06
N ALA A 288 31.77 -21.86 -0.29
CA ALA A 288 31.36 -22.79 0.74
C ALA A 288 32.65 -23.29 1.38
N ALA A 289 32.95 -22.83 2.58
CA ALA A 289 33.91 -23.49 3.46
C ALA A 289 33.19 -24.73 4.03
N VAL A 290 33.75 -25.85 3.66
CA VAL A 290 33.44 -27.17 4.21
C VAL A 290 33.62 -27.19 5.72
#